data_010dac6bd907ad9a4c450ebdd9502a91
#
_entry.id   010dac6bd907ad9a4c450ebdd9502a91
#
_cell.length_a   1.000
_cell.length_b   1.000
_cell.length_c   1.000
_cell.angle_alpha   90.00
_cell.angle_beta   90.00
_cell.angle_gamma   90.00
#
_symmetry.space_group_name_H-M   'P 1'
#
loop_
_entity.id
_entity.type
_entity.pdbx_description
1 polymer ?
#
loop_
_entity_poly.entity_id
_entity_poly.type
_entity_poly.pdbx_seq_one_letter_code
_entity_poly.pdbx_strand_id
1 'polypeptide(L)'
;SDTITLAEEPTVLGTPSLMDVPPAGTPPSPSPSASPAKVALTPSGPFLAPPDTRIIVNAPAHRMDIFQDGQLIKSYSIGIGYPEFPLPAGMRKAGQIIFNPTWTPPDEPWVESSSKVKVGQKVAAGDRLNPLGVIKIPIGMPSLIHGGKQPAKIGTFASHGCVGMTDKQVQSFAKVLAQLGGVALSDEDVAKHEQNRKETKVVQLKNAIPVELRYETLAVEGGKLHVYRDVYDRATNVKENLEALLGTYGLTLADLTEAERTQTMAALAAMSRQPGGKNDSANLTEAEKAEQRKINIARQQLTSQLKGRKEVIVEIAALAGKGYPAPVDLETGKPPQPAATPTKETRKKGK
;
A
#
# COMPACT_ATOMS: atom_id res chain seq x y z
N SER A 1 31.43 60.18 18.77
CA SER A 1 30.30 60.40 19.68
C SER A 1 29.06 59.67 19.10
N ASP A 2 28.89 58.40 19.39
CA ASP A 2 27.79 57.58 18.89
C ASP A 2 26.83 57.30 20.01
N THR A 3 25.62 57.82 19.87
CA THR A 3 24.53 57.68 20.82
C THR A 3 23.81 56.40 20.49
N ILE A 4 23.83 55.42 21.41
CA ILE A 4 23.05 54.16 21.34
C ILE A 4 21.67 54.47 21.94
N THR A 5 20.62 54.27 21.14
CA THR A 5 19.23 54.38 21.57
C THR A 5 18.77 52.97 21.99
N LEU A 6 18.41 52.82 23.26
CA LEU A 6 17.82 51.62 23.83
C LEU A 6 16.32 51.55 23.42
N ALA A 7 15.90 50.43 22.86
CA ALA A 7 14.49 50.15 22.58
C ALA A 7 13.76 49.65 23.85
N GLU A 8 12.59 50.24 24.09
CA GLU A 8 11.70 49.92 25.22
C GLU A 8 11.08 48.52 25.10
N GLU A 9 10.98 47.85 26.24
CA GLU A 9 10.26 46.57 26.39
C GLU A 9 8.74 46.79 26.34
N PRO A 10 7.96 45.85 25.74
CA PRO A 10 6.51 45.93 25.76
C PRO A 10 5.93 45.46 27.10
N THR A 11 5.03 46.27 27.62
CA THR A 11 4.26 46.11 28.84
C THR A 11 3.41 44.86 28.85
N VAL A 12 3.52 44.08 29.92
CA VAL A 12 2.72 42.92 30.21
C VAL A 12 1.28 43.35 30.53
N LEU A 13 0.31 42.99 29.70
CA LEU A 13 -1.12 43.14 29.98
C LEU A 13 -1.63 41.96 30.82
N GLY A 14 -2.40 42.32 31.84
CA GLY A 14 -2.83 41.50 32.96
C GLY A 14 -3.63 40.24 32.66
N THR A 15 -3.47 39.31 33.56
CA THR A 15 -4.24 38.07 33.69
C THR A 15 -5.74 38.33 33.91
N PRO A 16 -6.66 37.69 33.19
CA PRO A 16 -8.07 37.74 33.55
C PRO A 16 -8.37 36.81 34.75
N SER A 17 -9.16 37.35 35.64
CA SER A 17 -9.65 36.73 36.88
C SER A 17 -10.50 35.50 36.63
N LEU A 18 -10.24 34.46 37.43
CA LEU A 18 -11.07 33.26 37.58
C LEU A 18 -12.39 33.64 38.28
N MET A 19 -13.48 33.79 37.52
CA MET A 19 -14.85 33.64 38.07
C MET A 19 -15.79 33.18 36.97
N ASP A 20 -16.65 32.20 37.38
CA ASP A 20 -17.80 31.64 36.68
C ASP A 20 -17.54 30.49 35.66
N VAL A 21 -17.32 29.30 36.28
CA VAL A 21 -17.62 28.03 35.63
C VAL A 21 -18.97 27.56 36.13
N PRO A 22 -19.99 27.37 35.27
CA PRO A 22 -21.24 26.73 35.67
C PRO A 22 -21.02 25.23 35.95
N PRO A 23 -21.82 24.60 36.86
CA PRO A 23 -21.60 23.23 37.27
C PRO A 23 -21.77 22.25 36.09
N ALA A 24 -20.88 21.26 36.04
CA ALA A 24 -20.86 20.19 35.08
C ALA A 24 -22.22 19.48 34.99
N GLY A 25 -22.89 19.61 33.87
CA GLY A 25 -24.04 18.81 33.51
C GLY A 25 -23.62 17.36 33.30
N THR A 26 -24.44 16.45 33.85
CA THR A 26 -24.30 15.00 33.68
C THR A 26 -24.11 14.63 32.17
N PRO A 27 -23.16 13.78 31.82
CA PRO A 27 -23.02 13.38 30.43
C PRO A 27 -24.25 12.61 29.97
N PRO A 28 -24.77 12.87 28.78
CA PRO A 28 -25.90 12.11 28.24
C PRO A 28 -25.50 10.64 28.06
N SER A 29 -26.40 9.75 28.46
CA SER A 29 -26.32 8.30 28.23
C SER A 29 -26.03 8.02 26.75
N PRO A 30 -25.18 7.04 26.41
CA PRO A 30 -24.93 6.69 25.03
C PRO A 30 -26.22 6.17 24.42
N SER A 31 -26.69 6.87 23.38
CA SER A 31 -27.75 6.39 22.49
C SER A 31 -27.35 5.07 21.86
N PRO A 32 -28.27 4.15 21.60
CA PRO A 32 -27.95 2.85 21.00
C PRO A 32 -27.31 3.06 19.63
N SER A 33 -26.17 2.42 19.48
CA SER A 33 -25.34 2.33 18.28
C SER A 33 -26.20 2.19 17.01
N ALA A 34 -26.24 3.25 16.23
CA ALA A 34 -26.60 3.13 14.83
C ALA A 34 -25.56 2.24 14.17
N SER A 35 -25.98 1.13 13.59
CA SER A 35 -25.13 0.31 12.71
C SER A 35 -24.37 1.23 11.77
N PRO A 36 -23.06 1.03 11.56
CA PRO A 36 -22.33 1.85 10.62
C PRO A 36 -23.02 1.73 9.27
N ALA A 37 -23.59 2.83 8.80
CA ALA A 37 -24.06 2.94 7.43
C ALA A 37 -22.89 2.48 6.56
N LYS A 38 -23.13 1.50 5.66
CA LYS A 38 -22.19 1.13 4.60
C LYS A 38 -21.87 2.43 3.86
N VAL A 39 -20.75 3.04 4.20
CA VAL A 39 -20.15 4.06 3.37
C VAL A 39 -19.72 3.28 2.13
N ALA A 40 -20.52 3.35 1.08
CA ALA A 40 -20.10 2.97 -0.25
C ALA A 40 -18.89 3.86 -0.53
N LEU A 41 -17.68 3.32 -0.33
CA LEU A 41 -16.48 3.98 -0.79
C LEU A 41 -16.66 4.08 -2.30
N THR A 42 -16.89 5.29 -2.78
CA THR A 42 -16.80 5.59 -4.20
C THR A 42 -15.43 5.05 -4.63
N PRO A 43 -15.36 4.11 -5.59
CA PRO A 43 -14.08 3.64 -6.08
C PRO A 43 -13.30 4.88 -6.51
N SER A 44 -12.12 5.09 -5.97
CA SER A 44 -11.16 5.96 -6.62
C SER A 44 -11.06 5.42 -8.03
N GLY A 45 -11.47 6.14 -9.04
CA GLY A 45 -11.69 5.73 -10.42
C GLY A 45 -10.87 4.53 -10.91
N PRO A 46 -11.06 4.07 -12.13
CA PRO A 46 -10.45 2.82 -12.59
C PRO A 46 -8.93 2.87 -12.42
N PHE A 47 -8.32 1.72 -12.08
CA PHE A 47 -6.88 1.56 -11.94
C PHE A 47 -6.20 1.80 -13.30
N LEU A 48 -5.87 3.05 -13.57
CA LEU A 48 -5.23 3.50 -14.80
C LEU A 48 -3.81 3.93 -14.54
N ALA A 49 -2.94 3.72 -15.54
CA ALA A 49 -1.61 4.29 -15.55
C ALA A 49 -1.69 5.82 -15.54
N PRO A 50 -0.89 6.52 -14.72
CA PRO A 50 -0.85 7.98 -14.71
C PRO A 50 -0.17 8.49 -15.99
N PRO A 51 -0.57 9.66 -16.51
CA PRO A 51 0.07 10.26 -17.69
C PRO A 51 1.37 11.00 -17.37
N ASP A 52 1.69 11.16 -16.11
CA ASP A 52 2.80 11.99 -15.60
C ASP A 52 3.90 11.16 -14.90
N THR A 53 4.84 11.86 -14.28
CA THR A 53 5.84 11.28 -13.39
C THR A 53 5.24 11.17 -11.99
N ARG A 54 5.09 9.93 -11.50
CA ARG A 54 4.39 9.65 -10.27
C ARG A 54 4.78 8.29 -9.70
N ILE A 55 4.70 8.17 -8.39
CA ILE A 55 4.78 6.89 -7.69
C ILE A 55 3.35 6.44 -7.37
N ILE A 56 3.03 5.20 -7.74
CA ILE A 56 1.75 4.55 -7.41
C ILE A 56 2.02 3.45 -6.39
N VAL A 57 1.33 3.48 -5.27
CA VAL A 57 1.33 2.40 -4.28
C VAL A 57 -0.06 1.81 -4.24
N ASN A 58 -0.21 0.54 -4.59
CA ASN A 58 -1.47 -0.18 -4.44
C ASN A 58 -1.38 -1.17 -3.27
N ALA A 59 -2.04 -0.89 -2.17
CA ALA A 59 -1.95 -1.71 -0.96
C ALA A 59 -2.40 -3.16 -1.17
N PRO A 60 -3.57 -3.47 -1.80
CA PRO A 60 -3.96 -4.85 -2.04
C PRO A 60 -3.00 -5.64 -2.92
N ALA A 61 -2.31 -4.99 -3.86
CA ALA A 61 -1.30 -5.61 -4.71
C ALA A 61 0.05 -5.78 -4.00
N HIS A 62 0.25 -5.18 -2.83
CA HIS A 62 1.56 -5.10 -2.15
C HIS A 62 2.66 -4.61 -3.10
N ARG A 63 2.35 -3.58 -3.91
CA ARG A 63 3.24 -3.12 -4.96
C ARG A 63 3.36 -1.60 -5.00
N MET A 64 4.56 -1.14 -5.31
CA MET A 64 4.88 0.24 -5.62
C MET A 64 5.48 0.31 -7.00
N ASP A 65 4.90 1.15 -7.85
CA ASP A 65 5.26 1.35 -9.26
C ASP A 65 5.73 2.78 -9.48
N ILE A 66 6.81 2.95 -10.22
CA ILE A 66 7.42 4.24 -10.52
C ILE A 66 7.18 4.56 -11.99
N PHE A 67 6.45 5.65 -12.22
CA PHE A 67 6.18 6.18 -13.57
C PHE A 67 7.03 7.41 -13.84
N GLN A 68 7.58 7.50 -15.03
CA GLN A 68 8.21 8.69 -15.59
C GLN A 68 7.53 9.03 -16.91
N ASP A 69 6.96 10.24 -16.99
CA ASP A 69 6.26 10.73 -18.18
C ASP A 69 5.25 9.72 -18.75
N GLY A 70 4.47 9.11 -17.87
CA GLY A 70 3.44 8.13 -18.20
C GLY A 70 3.93 6.71 -18.50
N GLN A 71 5.23 6.45 -18.41
CA GLN A 71 5.80 5.12 -18.60
C GLN A 71 6.23 4.50 -17.28
N LEU A 72 5.84 3.25 -17.07
CA LEU A 72 6.30 2.46 -15.94
C LEU A 72 7.77 2.10 -16.14
N ILE A 73 8.64 2.56 -15.23
CA ILE A 73 10.10 2.34 -15.33
C ILE A 73 10.63 1.35 -14.29
N LYS A 74 9.92 1.17 -13.16
CA LYS A 74 10.38 0.29 -12.08
C LYS A 74 9.23 -0.13 -11.19
N SER A 75 9.28 -1.36 -10.68
CA SER A 75 8.31 -1.90 -9.73
C SER A 75 8.98 -2.51 -8.51
N TYR A 76 8.33 -2.40 -7.35
CA TYR A 76 8.78 -2.99 -6.08
C TYR A 76 7.63 -3.74 -5.41
N SER A 77 7.89 -4.96 -4.96
CA SER A 77 7.05 -5.58 -3.94
C SER A 77 7.34 -4.93 -2.59
N ILE A 78 6.30 -4.62 -1.83
CA ILE A 78 6.40 -3.88 -0.57
C ILE A 78 5.67 -4.57 0.56
N GLY A 79 6.04 -4.24 1.80
CA GLY A 79 5.22 -4.47 2.98
C GLY A 79 4.24 -3.32 3.19
N ILE A 80 3.06 -3.62 3.70
CA ILE A 80 2.01 -2.63 3.97
C ILE A 80 1.64 -2.59 5.45
N GLY A 81 0.82 -1.62 5.84
CA GLY A 81 0.31 -1.51 7.21
C GLY A 81 -0.56 -2.69 7.61
N TYR A 82 -0.54 -3.03 8.91
CA TYR A 82 -1.48 -4.01 9.47
C TYR A 82 -2.93 -3.53 9.31
N PRO A 83 -3.94 -4.43 9.35
CA PRO A 83 -5.34 -4.02 9.25
C PRO A 83 -5.78 -2.98 10.28
N GLU A 84 -5.20 -3.02 11.48
CA GLU A 84 -5.43 -2.07 12.56
C GLU A 84 -4.77 -0.70 12.29
N PHE A 85 -3.76 -0.68 11.43
CA PHE A 85 -2.98 0.50 11.01
C PHE A 85 -2.86 0.52 9.48
N PRO A 86 -3.97 0.67 8.77
CA PRO A 86 -3.97 0.55 7.31
C PRO A 86 -3.18 1.69 6.67
N LEU A 87 -2.55 1.39 5.54
CA LEU A 87 -1.97 2.42 4.69
C LEU A 87 -3.11 3.31 4.16
N PRO A 88 -3.10 4.62 4.45
CA PRO A 88 -4.17 5.51 4.00
C PRO A 88 -4.14 5.70 2.48
N ALA A 89 -5.30 5.84 1.85
CA ALA A 89 -5.40 6.20 0.45
C ALA A 89 -5.29 7.73 0.25
N GLY A 90 -4.93 8.15 -0.95
CA GLY A 90 -4.90 9.55 -1.37
C GLY A 90 -3.54 10.02 -1.91
N MET A 91 -3.53 11.26 -2.35
CA MET A 91 -2.34 11.92 -2.90
C MET A 91 -1.39 12.38 -1.80
N ARG A 92 -0.10 12.12 -2.02
CA ARG A 92 1.03 12.48 -1.17
C ARG A 92 2.15 13.08 -2.03
N LYS A 93 3.25 13.46 -1.37
CA LYS A 93 4.46 13.96 -2.05
C LYS A 93 5.71 13.46 -1.33
N ALA A 94 6.70 13.02 -2.10
CA ALA A 94 8.05 12.73 -1.63
C ALA A 94 8.97 13.90 -2.04
N GLY A 95 9.46 14.67 -1.06
CA GLY A 95 10.29 15.85 -1.29
C GLY A 95 11.73 15.71 -0.80
N GLN A 96 12.03 14.66 -0.04
CA GLN A 96 13.37 14.46 0.53
C GLN A 96 13.65 12.98 0.79
N ILE A 97 14.94 12.65 0.82
CA ILE A 97 15.46 11.34 1.18
C ILE A 97 16.30 11.51 2.44
N ILE A 98 16.00 10.76 3.48
CA ILE A 98 16.72 10.85 4.75
C ILE A 98 17.49 9.55 4.98
N PHE A 99 18.82 9.62 4.85
CA PHE A 99 19.73 8.54 5.17
C PHE A 99 19.95 8.45 6.69
N ASN A 100 20.08 7.24 7.18
CA ASN A 100 20.33 6.95 8.60
C ASN A 100 19.39 7.74 9.52
N PRO A 101 18.08 7.54 9.36
CA PRO A 101 17.10 8.31 10.10
C PRO A 101 17.13 7.98 11.59
N THR A 102 16.90 8.98 12.43
CA THR A 102 16.45 8.74 13.80
C THR A 102 14.96 8.39 13.79
N TRP A 103 14.51 7.69 14.81
CA TRP A 103 13.11 7.34 14.98
C TRP A 103 12.58 7.84 16.33
N THR A 104 11.41 8.44 16.32
CA THR A 104 10.68 8.79 17.52
C THR A 104 9.41 7.96 17.56
N PRO A 105 9.28 7.00 18.50
CA PRO A 105 8.07 6.21 18.64
C PRO A 105 6.86 7.13 18.83
N PRO A 106 5.78 6.93 18.03
CA PRO A 106 4.59 7.75 18.11
C PRO A 106 3.80 7.47 19.40
N ASP A 107 2.91 8.38 19.73
CA ASP A 107 1.93 8.21 20.80
C ASP A 107 0.79 7.31 20.33
N GLU A 108 1.03 6.01 20.43
CA GLU A 108 0.14 4.96 19.95
C GLU A 108 0.10 3.78 20.93
N PRO A 109 -1.05 3.09 21.10
CA PRO A 109 -1.22 2.01 22.08
C PRO A 109 -0.19 0.88 21.93
N TRP A 110 0.26 0.58 20.71
CA TRP A 110 1.26 -0.45 20.46
C TRP A 110 2.66 -0.06 20.95
N VAL A 111 2.96 1.25 21.05
CA VAL A 111 4.20 1.77 21.66
C VAL A 111 4.07 1.75 23.16
N GLU A 112 2.95 2.22 23.71
CA GLU A 112 2.69 2.23 25.15
C GLU A 112 2.78 0.84 25.77
N SER A 113 2.30 -0.19 25.04
CA SER A 113 2.38 -1.59 25.48
C SER A 113 3.77 -2.22 25.27
N SER A 114 4.73 -1.52 24.65
CA SER A 114 6.06 -2.01 24.40
C SER A 114 6.96 -1.87 25.63
N SER A 115 7.66 -2.94 25.99
CA SER A 115 8.73 -2.90 27.01
C SER A 115 10.08 -2.37 26.47
N LYS A 116 10.20 -2.20 25.15
CA LYS A 116 11.50 -1.93 24.49
C LYS A 116 11.70 -0.45 24.16
N VAL A 117 10.62 0.28 23.90
CA VAL A 117 10.65 1.69 23.48
C VAL A 117 9.57 2.47 24.20
N LYS A 118 9.79 3.77 24.38
CA LYS A 118 8.83 4.68 25.02
C LYS A 118 8.37 5.74 24.04
N VAL A 119 7.12 6.16 24.16
CA VAL A 119 6.54 7.29 23.41
C VAL A 119 7.46 8.51 23.51
N GLY A 120 7.75 9.14 22.37
CA GLY A 120 8.58 10.35 22.33
C GLY A 120 10.09 10.15 22.54
N GLN A 121 10.54 8.94 22.88
CA GLN A 121 11.95 8.63 23.05
C GLN A 121 12.67 8.63 21.70
N LYS A 122 13.65 9.51 21.51
CA LYS A 122 14.46 9.51 20.29
C LYS A 122 15.38 8.30 20.23
N VAL A 123 15.12 7.40 19.27
CA VAL A 123 15.97 6.25 18.96
C VAL A 123 16.98 6.66 17.91
N ALA A 124 18.26 6.41 18.16
CA ALA A 124 19.35 6.85 17.30
C ALA A 124 19.35 6.17 15.92
N ALA A 125 20.01 6.79 14.95
CA ALA A 125 20.31 6.17 13.68
C ALA A 125 21.20 4.93 13.89
N GLY A 126 20.91 3.84 13.18
CA GLY A 126 21.64 2.59 13.29
C GLY A 126 21.40 1.78 14.57
N ASP A 127 20.56 2.27 15.48
CA ASP A 127 20.15 1.51 16.65
C ASP A 127 19.30 0.30 16.27
N ARG A 128 19.48 -0.82 16.94
CA ARG A 128 18.74 -2.06 16.70
C ARG A 128 17.23 -1.93 16.92
N LEU A 129 16.80 -0.99 17.78
CA LEU A 129 15.41 -0.71 18.07
C LEU A 129 14.77 0.24 17.04
N ASN A 130 15.56 0.81 16.13
CA ASN A 130 15.07 1.69 15.09
C ASN A 130 14.51 0.88 13.90
N PRO A 131 13.19 0.89 13.66
CA PRO A 131 12.55 0.05 12.65
C PRO A 131 12.67 0.61 11.23
N LEU A 132 13.21 1.82 11.06
CA LEU A 132 13.18 2.56 9.80
C LEU A 132 14.28 2.14 8.81
N GLY A 133 15.28 1.37 9.28
CA GLY A 133 16.39 0.95 8.45
C GLY A 133 17.32 2.10 8.03
N VAL A 134 17.91 1.96 6.85
CA VAL A 134 18.97 2.87 6.37
C VAL A 134 18.45 4.14 5.74
N ILE A 135 17.20 4.16 5.28
CA ILE A 135 16.57 5.31 4.58
C ILE A 135 15.10 5.38 4.97
N LYS A 136 14.63 6.61 5.20
CA LYS A 136 13.20 6.93 5.19
C LYS A 136 12.92 8.06 4.20
N ILE A 137 11.75 8.01 3.61
CA ILE A 137 11.22 9.02 2.68
C ILE A 137 9.86 9.45 3.23
N PRO A 138 9.77 10.65 3.84
CA PRO A 138 8.50 11.20 4.28
C PRO A 138 7.58 11.47 3.10
N ILE A 139 6.32 11.04 3.22
CA ILE A 139 5.29 11.27 2.20
C ILE A 139 4.06 11.97 2.77
N GLY A 140 4.22 12.65 3.90
CA GLY A 140 3.14 13.27 4.66
C GLY A 140 2.63 12.38 5.79
N MET A 141 2.47 12.99 6.96
CA MET A 141 2.02 12.27 8.18
C MET A 141 0.70 11.53 7.95
N PRO A 142 0.53 10.35 8.53
CA PRO A 142 1.49 9.62 9.38
C PRO A 142 2.43 8.68 8.62
N SER A 143 2.43 8.68 7.29
CA SER A 143 3.04 7.63 6.47
C SER A 143 4.44 7.98 5.99
N LEU A 144 5.27 6.95 5.93
CA LEU A 144 6.64 6.97 5.40
C LEU A 144 6.80 5.83 4.39
N ILE A 145 7.76 5.97 3.46
CA ILE A 145 8.37 4.84 2.78
C ILE A 145 9.73 4.63 3.45
N HIS A 146 10.03 3.42 3.91
CA HIS A 146 11.28 3.19 4.64
C HIS A 146 11.83 1.77 4.52
N GLY A 147 13.10 1.61 4.79
CA GLY A 147 13.81 0.34 4.83
C GLY A 147 13.60 -0.47 6.10
N GLY A 148 14.55 -1.31 6.43
CA GLY A 148 14.61 -2.07 7.68
C GLY A 148 13.73 -3.31 7.74
N LYS A 149 13.01 -3.66 6.66
CA LYS A 149 12.19 -4.87 6.63
C LYS A 149 13.01 -6.08 6.22
N GLN A 150 12.74 -7.21 6.88
CA GLN A 150 13.29 -8.50 6.46
C GLN A 150 12.62 -8.94 5.14
N PRO A 151 13.33 -9.66 4.26
CA PRO A 151 12.78 -10.13 2.99
C PRO A 151 11.47 -10.90 3.12
N ALA A 152 11.30 -11.67 4.20
CA ALA A 152 10.06 -12.42 4.47
C ALA A 152 8.84 -11.53 4.74
N LYS A 153 9.06 -10.26 5.11
CA LYS A 153 7.98 -9.29 5.36
C LYS A 153 7.52 -8.57 4.10
N ILE A 154 8.30 -8.65 3.02
CA ILE A 154 7.91 -8.06 1.75
C ILE A 154 6.75 -8.83 1.14
N GLY A 155 5.73 -8.10 0.73
CA GLY A 155 4.48 -8.63 0.24
C GLY A 155 3.55 -9.14 1.37
N THR A 156 3.73 -8.68 2.60
CA THR A 156 2.88 -9.02 3.76
C THR A 156 2.53 -7.75 4.55
N PHE A 157 1.76 -7.92 5.64
CA PHE A 157 1.63 -6.89 6.67
C PHE A 157 2.95 -6.74 7.42
N ALA A 158 3.51 -5.54 7.41
CA ALA A 158 4.88 -5.31 7.88
C ALA A 158 5.07 -4.02 8.69
N SER A 159 4.04 -3.19 8.84
CA SER A 159 4.18 -1.85 9.44
C SER A 159 2.91 -1.38 10.17
N HIS A 160 3.04 -0.27 10.86
CA HIS A 160 1.95 0.47 11.48
C HIS A 160 1.56 1.70 10.61
N GLY A 161 1.18 1.44 9.33
CA GLY A 161 0.70 2.47 8.41
C GLY A 161 1.73 3.05 7.45
N CYS A 162 2.88 2.38 7.26
CA CYS A 162 3.93 2.79 6.33
C CYS A 162 4.10 1.81 5.17
N VAL A 163 4.78 2.26 4.13
CA VAL A 163 5.31 1.41 3.06
C VAL A 163 6.66 0.86 3.49
N GLY A 164 6.75 -0.45 3.69
CA GLY A 164 7.96 -1.15 4.15
C GLY A 164 8.74 -1.77 3.01
N MET A 165 10.05 -1.57 3.02
CA MET A 165 11.00 -2.12 2.05
C MET A 165 12.18 -2.77 2.76
N THR A 166 12.92 -3.65 2.09
CA THR A 166 14.24 -4.03 2.58
C THR A 166 15.21 -2.86 2.42
N ASP A 167 16.34 -2.88 3.15
CA ASP A 167 17.36 -1.84 3.00
C ASP A 167 17.89 -1.76 1.56
N LYS A 168 18.07 -2.89 0.89
CA LYS A 168 18.46 -2.92 -0.53
C LYS A 168 17.44 -2.27 -1.44
N GLN A 169 16.15 -2.60 -1.25
CA GLN A 169 15.09 -2.00 -2.06
C GLN A 169 14.99 -0.49 -1.85
N VAL A 170 15.04 -0.01 -0.60
CA VAL A 170 14.92 1.43 -0.35
C VAL A 170 16.14 2.20 -0.85
N GLN A 171 17.34 1.60 -0.87
CA GLN A 171 18.53 2.18 -1.51
C GLN A 171 18.38 2.27 -3.03
N SER A 172 17.89 1.21 -3.69
CA SER A 172 17.54 1.20 -5.11
C SER A 172 16.51 2.29 -5.41
N PHE A 173 15.43 2.33 -4.64
CA PHE A 173 14.36 3.31 -4.80
C PHE A 173 14.85 4.75 -4.59
N ALA A 174 15.68 5.01 -3.59
CA ALA A 174 16.22 6.34 -3.32
C ALA A 174 16.99 6.93 -4.51
N LYS A 175 17.75 6.10 -5.24
CA LYS A 175 18.46 6.53 -6.46
C LYS A 175 17.49 6.91 -7.58
N VAL A 176 16.47 6.10 -7.81
CA VAL A 176 15.43 6.41 -8.80
C VAL A 176 14.68 7.69 -8.41
N LEU A 177 14.28 7.81 -7.15
CA LEU A 177 13.58 9.00 -6.64
C LEU A 177 14.43 10.26 -6.75
N ALA A 178 15.73 10.19 -6.42
CA ALA A 178 16.66 11.32 -6.56
C ALA A 178 16.75 11.77 -8.02
N GLN A 179 16.93 10.84 -8.95
CA GLN A 179 16.97 11.13 -10.39
C GLN A 179 15.70 11.85 -10.85
N LEU A 180 14.52 11.33 -10.52
CA LEU A 180 13.24 11.94 -10.85
C LEU A 180 13.07 13.32 -10.19
N GLY A 181 13.55 13.45 -8.96
CA GLY A 181 13.54 14.71 -8.21
C GLY A 181 14.63 15.72 -8.61
N GLY A 182 15.43 15.42 -9.63
CA GLY A 182 16.45 16.31 -10.18
C GLY A 182 17.73 16.43 -9.36
N VAL A 183 18.07 15.40 -8.57
CA VAL A 183 19.28 15.35 -7.70
C VAL A 183 20.12 14.15 -8.07
N ALA A 184 21.44 14.36 -8.19
CA ALA A 184 22.37 13.25 -8.37
C ALA A 184 22.57 12.49 -7.05
N LEU A 185 22.47 11.16 -7.11
CA LEU A 185 22.75 10.25 -6.00
C LEU A 185 23.41 8.99 -6.57
N SER A 186 24.74 8.92 -6.44
CA SER A 186 25.53 7.82 -6.99
C SER A 186 25.56 6.61 -6.03
N ASP A 187 26.05 5.47 -6.53
CA ASP A 187 26.28 4.29 -5.69
C ASP A 187 27.35 4.56 -4.62
N GLU A 188 28.35 5.39 -4.94
CA GLU A 188 29.38 5.84 -4.00
C GLU A 188 28.78 6.70 -2.87
N ASP A 189 27.82 7.58 -3.20
CA ASP A 189 27.12 8.40 -2.20
C ASP A 189 26.33 7.51 -1.24
N VAL A 190 25.60 6.52 -1.77
CA VAL A 190 24.84 5.55 -0.95
C VAL A 190 25.79 4.74 -0.07
N ALA A 191 26.88 4.21 -0.62
CA ALA A 191 27.89 3.45 0.12
C ALA A 191 28.54 4.28 1.24
N LYS A 192 28.85 5.55 0.99
CA LYS A 192 29.39 6.48 1.99
C LYS A 192 28.44 6.64 3.19
N HIS A 193 27.14 6.81 2.92
CA HIS A 193 26.14 6.89 4.00
C HIS A 193 25.99 5.56 4.73
N GLU A 194 26.10 4.44 4.03
CA GLU A 194 26.06 3.11 4.63
C GLU A 194 27.23 2.88 5.58
N GLN A 195 28.42 3.37 5.28
CA GLN A 195 29.60 3.30 6.16
C GLN A 195 29.45 4.15 7.41
N ASN A 196 28.71 5.26 7.33
CA ASN A 196 28.51 6.20 8.43
C ASN A 196 27.10 6.15 9.03
N ARG A 197 26.71 4.97 9.54
CA ARG A 197 25.36 4.63 10.01
C ARG A 197 24.81 5.52 11.12
N LYS A 198 25.67 6.22 11.85
CA LYS A 198 25.25 7.08 12.98
C LYS A 198 24.94 8.51 12.56
N GLU A 199 25.32 8.91 11.35
CA GLU A 199 25.13 10.25 10.84
C GLU A 199 23.87 10.32 9.95
N THR A 200 22.91 11.10 10.39
CA THR A 200 21.70 11.39 9.58
C THR A 200 22.04 12.41 8.49
N LYS A 201 21.71 12.09 7.25
CA LYS A 201 21.88 12.98 6.11
C LYS A 201 20.57 13.18 5.37
N VAL A 202 20.19 14.42 5.14
CA VAL A 202 19.01 14.78 4.36
C VAL A 202 19.45 15.20 2.96
N VAL A 203 18.84 14.55 1.95
CA VAL A 203 18.97 14.94 0.55
C VAL A 203 17.63 15.55 0.12
N GLN A 204 17.63 16.85 -0.12
CA GLN A 204 16.44 17.57 -0.57
C GLN A 204 16.29 17.42 -2.07
N LEU A 205 15.10 17.02 -2.57
CA LEU A 205 14.80 16.98 -3.98
C LEU A 205 14.53 18.38 -4.52
N LYS A 206 14.93 18.64 -5.76
CA LYS A 206 14.59 19.91 -6.44
C LYS A 206 13.10 19.96 -6.77
N ASN A 207 12.53 18.83 -7.16
CA ASN A 207 11.11 18.69 -7.44
C ASN A 207 10.55 17.55 -6.58
N ALA A 208 9.52 17.84 -5.79
CA ALA A 208 8.81 16.80 -5.06
C ALA A 208 8.04 15.91 -6.03
N ILE A 209 8.12 14.60 -5.83
CA ILE A 209 7.45 13.62 -6.69
C ILE A 209 6.10 13.26 -6.07
N PRO A 210 4.99 13.33 -6.82
CA PRO A 210 3.69 12.86 -6.38
C PRO A 210 3.73 11.37 -6.03
N VAL A 211 3.09 11.01 -4.91
CA VAL A 211 2.90 9.62 -4.46
C VAL A 211 1.41 9.40 -4.28
N GLU A 212 0.85 8.51 -5.06
CA GLU A 212 -0.56 8.16 -4.96
C GLU A 212 -0.71 6.81 -4.25
N LEU A 213 -1.34 6.85 -3.09
CA LEU A 213 -1.67 5.65 -2.32
C LEU A 213 -3.07 5.20 -2.72
N ARG A 214 -3.16 4.01 -3.30
CA ARG A 214 -4.41 3.41 -3.82
C ARG A 214 -4.83 2.20 -3.00
N TYR A 215 -6.12 1.92 -3.06
CA TYR A 215 -6.70 0.69 -2.57
C TYR A 215 -7.60 0.11 -3.65
N GLU A 216 -7.00 -0.53 -4.64
CA GLU A 216 -7.71 -1.13 -5.77
C GLU A 216 -7.55 -2.65 -5.71
N THR A 217 -8.66 -3.35 -5.46
CA THR A 217 -8.67 -4.81 -5.41
C THR A 217 -8.98 -5.43 -6.76
N LEU A 218 -9.47 -4.65 -7.71
CA LEU A 218 -9.74 -5.05 -9.08
C LEU A 218 -8.92 -4.18 -10.04
N ALA A 219 -8.15 -4.81 -10.91
CA ALA A 219 -7.34 -4.11 -11.90
C ALA A 219 -7.28 -4.89 -13.21
N VAL A 220 -7.25 -4.18 -14.33
CA VAL A 220 -6.85 -4.77 -15.61
C VAL A 220 -5.38 -4.46 -15.79
N GLU A 221 -4.54 -5.47 -15.74
CA GLU A 221 -3.09 -5.35 -15.86
C GLU A 221 -2.56 -6.31 -16.94
N GLY A 222 -1.74 -5.80 -17.85
CA GLY A 222 -1.18 -6.62 -18.93
C GLY A 222 -2.24 -7.38 -19.73
N GLY A 223 -3.43 -6.79 -19.91
CA GLY A 223 -4.53 -7.37 -20.64
C GLY A 223 -5.31 -8.49 -19.91
N LYS A 224 -5.13 -8.63 -18.59
CA LYS A 224 -5.81 -9.64 -17.77
C LYS A 224 -6.50 -8.97 -16.58
N LEU A 225 -7.56 -9.59 -16.08
CA LEU A 225 -8.20 -9.14 -14.84
C LEU A 225 -7.43 -9.71 -13.64
N HIS A 226 -6.94 -8.82 -12.79
CA HIS A 226 -6.34 -9.14 -11.49
C HIS A 226 -7.34 -8.85 -10.39
N VAL A 227 -7.63 -9.85 -9.58
CA VAL A 227 -8.47 -9.76 -8.39
C VAL A 227 -7.57 -9.94 -7.19
N TYR A 228 -7.26 -8.85 -6.50
CA TYR A 228 -6.45 -8.86 -5.28
C TYR A 228 -7.31 -9.12 -4.06
N ARG A 229 -6.70 -9.68 -3.02
CA ARG A 229 -7.37 -9.87 -1.73
C ARG A 229 -7.73 -8.53 -1.11
N ASP A 230 -8.93 -8.44 -0.57
CA ASP A 230 -9.40 -7.27 0.18
C ASP A 230 -8.77 -7.27 1.58
N VAL A 231 -7.50 -6.86 1.64
CA VAL A 231 -6.64 -7.00 2.84
C VAL A 231 -7.10 -6.18 4.04
N TYR A 232 -7.84 -5.09 3.80
CA TYR A 232 -8.37 -4.21 4.86
C TYR A 232 -9.89 -4.37 5.05
N ASP A 233 -10.49 -5.38 4.45
CA ASP A 233 -11.91 -5.71 4.59
C ASP A 233 -12.85 -4.54 4.26
N ARG A 234 -12.58 -3.88 3.12
CA ARG A 234 -13.34 -2.71 2.64
C ARG A 234 -14.53 -3.08 1.75
N ALA A 235 -14.81 -4.37 1.59
CA ALA A 235 -15.89 -4.90 0.75
C ALA A 235 -15.84 -4.39 -0.71
N THR A 236 -14.62 -4.32 -1.27
CA THR A 236 -14.39 -3.78 -2.63
C THR A 236 -14.47 -4.85 -3.73
N ASN A 237 -14.38 -6.15 -3.38
CA ASN A 237 -14.52 -7.25 -4.32
C ASN A 237 -16.00 -7.57 -4.57
N VAL A 238 -16.68 -6.65 -5.22
CA VAL A 238 -18.12 -6.73 -5.50
C VAL A 238 -18.39 -6.53 -6.98
N LYS A 239 -19.55 -7.05 -7.42
CA LYS A 239 -19.98 -7.01 -8.84
C LYS A 239 -20.03 -5.59 -9.39
N GLU A 240 -20.52 -4.63 -8.62
CA GLU A 240 -20.66 -3.23 -9.01
C GLU A 240 -19.30 -2.59 -9.35
N ASN A 241 -18.26 -2.91 -8.59
CA ASN A 241 -16.89 -2.43 -8.85
C ASN A 241 -16.30 -3.10 -10.10
N LEU A 242 -16.60 -4.38 -10.33
CA LEU A 242 -16.21 -5.08 -11.55
C LEU A 242 -16.88 -4.44 -12.77
N GLU A 243 -18.18 -4.19 -12.70
CA GLU A 243 -18.93 -3.55 -13.81
C GLU A 243 -18.38 -2.15 -14.11
N ALA A 244 -18.06 -1.36 -13.08
CA ALA A 244 -17.42 -0.06 -13.23
C ALA A 244 -16.04 -0.18 -13.91
N LEU A 245 -15.22 -1.14 -13.50
CA LEU A 245 -13.92 -1.39 -14.12
C LEU A 245 -14.06 -1.79 -15.59
N LEU A 246 -14.92 -2.75 -15.91
CA LEU A 246 -15.18 -3.16 -17.29
C LEU A 246 -15.70 -2.00 -18.15
N GLY A 247 -16.60 -1.18 -17.60
CA GLY A 247 -17.14 0.00 -18.26
C GLY A 247 -16.08 1.01 -18.68
N THR A 248 -14.98 1.11 -17.95
CA THR A 248 -13.81 1.94 -18.31
C THR A 248 -13.22 1.54 -19.67
N TYR A 249 -13.30 0.26 -19.99
CA TYR A 249 -12.79 -0.31 -21.26
C TYR A 249 -13.92 -0.48 -22.30
N GLY A 250 -15.10 0.08 -22.04
CA GLY A 250 -16.26 -0.04 -22.94
C GLY A 250 -16.88 -1.44 -22.93
N LEU A 251 -16.68 -2.21 -21.86
CA LEU A 251 -17.18 -3.59 -21.72
C LEU A 251 -18.23 -3.69 -20.63
N THR A 252 -19.06 -4.72 -20.76
CA THR A 252 -20.03 -5.15 -19.77
C THR A 252 -19.83 -6.63 -19.42
N LEU A 253 -20.54 -7.13 -18.42
CA LEU A 253 -20.52 -8.57 -18.11
C LEU A 253 -21.06 -9.43 -19.27
N ALA A 254 -21.89 -8.88 -20.15
CA ALA A 254 -22.41 -9.60 -21.31
C ALA A 254 -21.33 -9.87 -22.39
N ASP A 255 -20.25 -9.10 -22.38
CA ASP A 255 -19.11 -9.27 -23.30
C ASP A 255 -18.16 -10.39 -22.87
N LEU A 256 -18.34 -10.94 -21.67
CA LEU A 256 -17.60 -12.09 -21.15
C LEU A 256 -18.33 -13.39 -21.54
N THR A 257 -17.55 -14.42 -21.87
CA THR A 257 -18.11 -15.76 -22.00
C THR A 257 -18.68 -16.25 -20.65
N GLU A 258 -19.53 -17.27 -20.66
CA GLU A 258 -20.07 -17.86 -19.44
C GLU A 258 -18.95 -18.33 -18.49
N ALA A 259 -17.92 -18.97 -19.05
CA ALA A 259 -16.78 -19.46 -18.28
C ALA A 259 -15.98 -18.30 -17.65
N GLU A 260 -15.66 -17.25 -18.41
CA GLU A 260 -14.96 -16.05 -17.90
C GLU A 260 -15.77 -15.38 -16.79
N ARG A 261 -17.08 -15.24 -16.98
CA ARG A 261 -17.99 -14.65 -15.99
C ARG A 261 -18.02 -15.46 -14.69
N THR A 262 -18.17 -16.78 -14.80
CA THR A 262 -18.19 -17.68 -13.64
C THR A 262 -16.87 -17.63 -12.88
N GLN A 263 -15.73 -17.69 -13.58
CA GLN A 263 -14.40 -17.59 -12.96
C GLN A 263 -14.17 -16.24 -12.28
N THR A 264 -14.60 -15.17 -12.91
CA THR A 264 -14.48 -13.82 -12.37
C THR A 264 -15.29 -13.66 -11.09
N MET A 265 -16.56 -14.08 -11.09
CA MET A 265 -17.41 -14.01 -9.90
C MET A 265 -16.90 -14.91 -8.77
N ALA A 266 -16.36 -16.07 -9.11
CA ALA A 266 -15.72 -16.96 -8.14
C ALA A 266 -14.45 -16.33 -7.55
N ALA A 267 -13.64 -15.63 -8.35
CA ALA A 267 -12.45 -14.89 -7.91
C ALA A 267 -12.82 -13.76 -6.96
N LEU A 268 -13.85 -12.95 -7.27
CA LEU A 268 -14.35 -11.91 -6.36
C LEU A 268 -14.70 -12.49 -4.99
N ALA A 269 -15.48 -13.57 -4.97
CA ALA A 269 -15.89 -14.22 -3.73
C ALA A 269 -14.73 -14.84 -2.95
N ALA A 270 -13.74 -15.43 -3.65
CA ALA A 270 -12.57 -16.06 -3.03
C ALA A 270 -11.58 -15.02 -2.45
N MET A 271 -11.49 -13.84 -3.06
CA MET A 271 -10.58 -12.76 -2.66
C MET A 271 -11.22 -11.74 -1.71
N SER A 272 -12.50 -11.85 -1.44
CA SER A 272 -13.15 -11.13 -0.35
C SER A 272 -12.66 -11.67 0.99
N ARG A 273 -12.37 -10.80 1.95
CA ARG A 273 -11.96 -11.22 3.30
C ARG A 273 -13.08 -11.92 4.05
N GLN A 274 -14.34 -11.55 3.80
CA GLN A 274 -15.52 -12.24 4.31
C GLN A 274 -16.19 -13.01 3.18
N PRO A 275 -15.85 -14.29 2.97
CA PRO A 275 -16.60 -15.14 2.06
C PRO A 275 -17.95 -15.47 2.71
N GLY A 276 -19.00 -14.83 2.26
CA GLY A 276 -20.35 -15.15 2.73
C GLY A 276 -21.09 -14.02 3.38
N GLY A 277 -21.14 -12.84 2.72
CA GLY A 277 -22.32 -12.00 2.89
C GLY A 277 -23.54 -12.90 2.67
N LYS A 278 -24.51 -12.90 3.59
CA LYS A 278 -25.77 -13.62 3.42
C LYS A 278 -26.31 -13.21 2.05
N ASN A 279 -26.16 -14.09 1.07
CA ASN A 279 -26.92 -13.94 -0.15
C ASN A 279 -28.36 -14.09 0.26
N ASP A 280 -29.16 -13.06 0.06
CA ASP A 280 -30.61 -13.16 0.11
C ASP A 280 -31.05 -14.08 -1.03
N SER A 281 -30.81 -15.38 -0.84
CA SER A 281 -31.17 -16.42 -1.80
C SER A 281 -32.67 -16.63 -1.89
N ALA A 282 -33.44 -15.97 -1.04
CA ALA A 282 -34.87 -16.13 -0.96
C ALA A 282 -35.66 -15.65 -2.22
N ASN A 283 -35.07 -14.75 -3.03
CA ASN A 283 -35.75 -14.14 -4.17
C ASN A 283 -35.09 -14.43 -5.53
N LEU A 284 -34.17 -15.39 -5.60
CA LEU A 284 -33.50 -15.74 -6.86
C LEU A 284 -34.35 -16.62 -7.74
N THR A 285 -34.36 -16.39 -9.03
CA THR A 285 -34.93 -17.27 -10.05
C THR A 285 -34.14 -18.60 -10.12
N GLU A 286 -34.72 -19.65 -10.70
CA GLU A 286 -34.03 -20.93 -10.86
C GLU A 286 -32.76 -20.81 -11.73
N ALA A 287 -32.76 -19.91 -12.72
CA ALA A 287 -31.56 -19.64 -13.52
C ALA A 287 -30.45 -18.96 -12.68
N GLU A 288 -30.78 -17.98 -11.83
CA GLU A 288 -29.85 -17.34 -10.92
C GLU A 288 -29.31 -18.30 -9.86
N LYS A 289 -30.16 -19.20 -9.35
CA LYS A 289 -29.71 -20.28 -8.44
C LYS A 289 -28.73 -21.22 -9.12
N ALA A 290 -28.98 -21.60 -10.38
CA ALA A 290 -28.09 -22.44 -11.15
C ALA A 290 -26.73 -21.79 -11.40
N GLU A 291 -26.72 -20.51 -11.76
CA GLU A 291 -25.52 -19.69 -11.91
C GLU A 291 -24.74 -19.60 -10.59
N GLN A 292 -25.43 -19.34 -9.49
CA GLN A 292 -24.82 -19.25 -8.15
C GLN A 292 -24.19 -20.58 -7.72
N ARG A 293 -24.78 -21.72 -8.07
CA ARG A 293 -24.17 -23.04 -7.82
C ARG A 293 -22.86 -23.20 -8.56
N LYS A 294 -22.82 -22.83 -9.86
CA LYS A 294 -21.58 -22.89 -10.66
C LYS A 294 -20.48 -22.01 -10.05
N ILE A 295 -20.81 -20.76 -9.67
CA ILE A 295 -19.89 -19.85 -9.00
C ILE A 295 -19.36 -20.43 -7.69
N ASN A 296 -20.23 -21.03 -6.87
CA ASN A 296 -19.82 -21.65 -5.60
C ASN A 296 -18.88 -22.84 -5.80
N ILE A 297 -19.11 -23.67 -6.80
CA ILE A 297 -18.23 -24.81 -7.15
C ILE A 297 -16.86 -24.26 -7.58
N ALA A 298 -16.84 -23.30 -8.51
CA ALA A 298 -15.60 -22.66 -8.98
C ALA A 298 -14.85 -21.97 -7.82
N ARG A 299 -15.55 -21.30 -6.91
CA ARG A 299 -14.97 -20.70 -5.70
C ARG A 299 -14.31 -21.73 -4.80
N GLN A 300 -14.97 -22.88 -4.55
CA GLN A 300 -14.39 -23.94 -3.73
C GLN A 300 -13.11 -24.51 -4.34
N GLN A 301 -13.09 -24.72 -5.66
CA GLN A 301 -11.89 -25.14 -6.39
C GLN A 301 -10.77 -24.11 -6.28
N LEU A 302 -11.06 -22.83 -6.49
CA LEU A 302 -10.11 -21.75 -6.33
C LEU A 302 -9.58 -21.67 -4.89
N THR A 303 -10.45 -21.73 -3.88
CA THR A 303 -10.06 -21.60 -2.47
C THR A 303 -9.09 -22.71 -2.06
N SER A 304 -9.25 -23.92 -2.55
CA SER A 304 -8.32 -25.02 -2.28
C SER A 304 -6.92 -24.78 -2.88
N GLN A 305 -6.84 -24.07 -4.02
CA GLN A 305 -5.60 -23.73 -4.74
C GLN A 305 -4.96 -22.44 -4.26
N LEU A 306 -5.71 -21.59 -3.54
CA LEU A 306 -5.33 -20.21 -3.19
C LEU A 306 -4.70 -20.05 -1.80
N LYS A 307 -4.37 -21.15 -1.12
CA LYS A 307 -3.77 -21.09 0.21
C LYS A 307 -2.51 -20.19 0.19
N GLY A 308 -2.61 -18.99 0.79
CA GLY A 308 -1.54 -18.01 0.84
C GLY A 308 -1.36 -17.14 -0.40
N ARG A 309 -2.17 -17.28 -1.46
CA ARG A 309 -2.12 -16.39 -2.63
C ARG A 309 -2.80 -15.04 -2.33
N LYS A 310 -2.25 -13.99 -2.94
CA LYS A 310 -2.71 -12.61 -2.76
C LYS A 310 -3.61 -12.13 -3.87
N GLU A 311 -3.62 -12.84 -5.00
CA GLU A 311 -4.39 -12.50 -6.19
C GLU A 311 -4.88 -13.74 -6.93
N VAL A 312 -5.94 -13.53 -7.69
CA VAL A 312 -6.40 -14.42 -8.76
C VAL A 312 -6.32 -13.64 -10.05
N ILE A 313 -5.73 -14.24 -11.08
CA ILE A 313 -5.68 -13.70 -12.42
C ILE A 313 -6.71 -14.44 -13.27
N VAL A 314 -7.61 -13.69 -13.90
CA VAL A 314 -8.60 -14.24 -14.83
C VAL A 314 -8.29 -13.71 -16.23
N GLU A 315 -8.13 -14.64 -17.18
CA GLU A 315 -7.98 -14.29 -18.57
C GLU A 315 -9.35 -14.00 -19.19
N ILE A 316 -9.52 -12.80 -19.69
CA ILE A 316 -10.71 -12.32 -20.37
C ILE A 316 -10.29 -11.83 -21.74
N ALA A 317 -10.75 -12.50 -22.80
CA ALA A 317 -10.30 -12.24 -24.16
C ALA A 317 -10.55 -10.78 -24.59
N ALA A 318 -11.65 -10.20 -24.17
CA ALA A 318 -12.00 -8.81 -24.49
C ALA A 318 -11.06 -7.76 -23.84
N LEU A 319 -10.26 -8.14 -22.85
CA LEU A 319 -9.29 -7.26 -22.18
C LEU A 319 -7.90 -7.29 -22.79
N ALA A 320 -7.64 -8.15 -23.77
CA ALA A 320 -6.33 -8.27 -24.41
C ALA A 320 -5.79 -6.90 -24.87
N GLY A 321 -4.54 -6.59 -24.52
CA GLY A 321 -3.89 -5.33 -24.88
C GLY A 321 -4.38 -4.10 -24.11
N LYS A 322 -5.26 -4.26 -23.13
CA LYS A 322 -5.83 -3.15 -22.33
C LYS A 322 -5.20 -3.10 -20.94
N GLY A 323 -5.36 -1.95 -20.30
CA GLY A 323 -5.16 -1.78 -18.87
C GLY A 323 -3.82 -1.22 -18.46
N TYR A 324 -3.55 -1.35 -17.20
CA TYR A 324 -2.33 -0.94 -16.52
C TYR A 324 -1.15 -1.81 -16.97
N PRO A 325 0.05 -1.27 -17.11
CA PRO A 325 1.20 -2.06 -17.55
C PRO A 325 1.57 -3.15 -16.53
N ALA A 326 2.04 -4.27 -17.04
CA ALA A 326 2.63 -5.30 -16.18
C ALA A 326 3.88 -4.76 -15.47
N PRO A 327 4.21 -5.29 -14.27
CA PRO A 327 5.39 -4.84 -13.52
C PRO A 327 6.67 -4.86 -14.35
N VAL A 328 7.49 -3.82 -14.22
CA VAL A 328 8.77 -3.67 -14.89
C VAL A 328 9.90 -3.79 -13.88
N ASP A 329 10.88 -4.65 -14.16
CA ASP A 329 12.07 -4.86 -13.31
C ASP A 329 11.69 -4.98 -11.83
N LEU A 330 10.78 -5.91 -11.53
CA LEU A 330 10.17 -6.07 -10.21
C LEU A 330 11.18 -6.56 -9.17
N GLU A 331 11.50 -5.70 -8.20
CA GLU A 331 12.28 -6.08 -7.02
C GLU A 331 11.36 -6.67 -5.94
N THR A 332 11.51 -7.96 -5.68
CA THR A 332 10.68 -8.67 -4.69
C THR A 332 11.21 -8.55 -3.26
N GLY A 333 12.39 -7.97 -3.06
CA GLY A 333 13.06 -7.93 -1.76
C GLY A 333 13.59 -9.28 -1.28
N LYS A 334 13.34 -10.35 -2.03
CA LYS A 334 13.85 -11.70 -1.75
C LYS A 334 15.14 -11.94 -2.53
N PRO A 335 16.07 -12.72 -1.99
CA PRO A 335 17.23 -13.13 -2.76
C PRO A 335 16.79 -13.89 -4.02
N PRO A 336 17.52 -13.75 -5.15
CA PRO A 336 17.20 -14.50 -6.37
C PRO A 336 17.15 -15.99 -6.02
N GLN A 337 16.09 -16.68 -6.42
CA GLN A 337 16.05 -18.12 -6.29
C GLN A 337 17.16 -18.70 -7.19
N PRO A 338 17.96 -19.67 -6.70
CA PRO A 338 18.90 -20.35 -7.56
C PRO A 338 18.14 -20.94 -8.75
N ALA A 339 18.66 -20.71 -9.94
CA ALA A 339 18.09 -21.28 -11.16
C ALA A 339 17.89 -22.79 -10.94
N ALA A 340 16.66 -23.27 -11.23
CA ALA A 340 16.36 -24.68 -11.12
C ALA A 340 17.40 -25.45 -11.95
N THR A 341 18.20 -26.27 -11.29
CA THR A 341 19.20 -27.11 -11.97
C THR A 341 18.43 -28.01 -12.94
N PRO A 342 18.75 -28.01 -14.23
CA PRO A 342 18.04 -28.86 -15.18
C PRO A 342 18.17 -30.29 -14.70
N THR A 343 17.03 -30.93 -14.47
CA THR A 343 16.94 -32.34 -14.11
C THR A 343 17.61 -33.14 -15.22
N LYS A 344 18.72 -33.84 -14.92
CA LYS A 344 19.36 -34.74 -15.88
C LYS A 344 18.33 -35.79 -16.29
N GLU A 345 17.87 -35.69 -17.52
CA GLU A 345 17.13 -36.74 -18.17
C GLU A 345 17.94 -38.03 -18.14
N THR A 346 17.52 -38.98 -17.33
CA THR A 346 18.08 -40.31 -17.28
C THR A 346 17.76 -40.99 -18.61
N ARG A 347 18.73 -40.97 -19.48
CA ARG A 347 18.71 -41.70 -20.74
C ARG A 347 18.62 -43.19 -20.41
N LYS A 348 17.41 -43.78 -20.49
CA LYS A 348 17.23 -45.22 -20.45
C LYS A 348 17.98 -45.85 -21.62
N LYS A 349 19.07 -46.56 -21.32
CA LYS A 349 19.71 -47.48 -22.26
C LYS A 349 18.74 -48.64 -22.49
N GLY A 350 18.17 -48.72 -23.67
CA GLY A 350 17.49 -49.93 -24.13
C GLY A 350 18.50 -51.06 -24.34
N LYS A 351 18.13 -52.23 -23.82
CA LYS A 351 18.62 -53.53 -24.28
C LYS A 351 17.58 -54.14 -25.19
#